data_d0c95af7513562cc955ed1d5f841b2b7
#
_entry.id   d0c95af7513562cc955ed1d5f841b2b7
#
_cell.length_a   1.000
_cell.length_b   1.000
_cell.length_c   1.000
_cell.angle_alpha   90.00
_cell.angle_beta   90.00
_cell.angle_gamma   90.00
#
_symmetry.space_group_name_H-M   'P 1'
#
loop_
_entity.id
_entity.type
_entity.pdbx_description
1 polymer ?
#
loop_
_entity_poly.entity_id
_entity_poly.type
_entity_poly.pdbx_seq_one_letter_code
_entity_poly.pdbx_strand_id
1 'polypeptide(L)'
;MISSGVTLDFRVGNTDVAMALARGVGLDLCPRLKDLSDRHLFVPRGSEIPENLKVICHATLDPCNAARQWDAMVHLFASVHSGHSSAITVLARYGSAARGDPLYEAMVQVGKLLRTVFLCDYFLNEAFRRELLRVLNRGEAVNALKRAIYVGRVASYQAKQHEEMQAVADALSLLANLVMAWNTMKMQSVLDRWNTRRSTAVPPRLIGRIAPTRTEGINLRGVFTFPIEQYQARLLPSLPAGKSRAFGG
;
A
#
# COMPACT_ATOMS: atom_id res chain seq x y z
N MET A 1 8.06 -5.36 -12.95
CA MET A 1 7.43 -6.13 -11.86
C MET A 1 7.16 -5.16 -10.73
N ILE A 2 5.91 -4.74 -10.52
CA ILE A 2 5.55 -3.91 -9.37
C ILE A 2 5.36 -4.90 -8.22
N SER A 3 6.39 -5.04 -7.40
CA SER A 3 6.32 -5.77 -6.13
C SER A 3 5.21 -5.14 -5.28
N SER A 4 4.41 -5.97 -4.63
CA SER A 4 3.27 -5.64 -3.79
C SER A 4 3.53 -4.40 -2.92
N GLY A 5 3.06 -3.23 -3.40
CA GLY A 5 3.25 -1.97 -2.73
C GLY A 5 2.51 -1.94 -1.41
N VAL A 6 3.24 -1.87 -0.33
CA VAL A 6 2.70 -1.53 0.98
C VAL A 6 2.29 -0.06 0.93
N THR A 7 0.99 0.19 0.90
CA THR A 7 0.44 1.55 0.95
C THR A 7 0.54 2.04 2.39
N LEU A 8 1.65 2.67 2.72
CA LEU A 8 1.84 3.32 4.02
C LEU A 8 1.37 4.77 3.89
N ASP A 9 0.36 5.13 4.67
CA ASP A 9 -0.12 6.51 4.77
C ASP A 9 0.84 7.30 5.67
N PHE A 10 1.97 7.74 5.09
CA PHE A 10 2.96 8.54 5.80
C PHE A 10 2.57 10.01 5.82
N ARG A 11 2.41 10.57 7.00
CA ARG A 11 2.37 12.02 7.19
C ARG A 11 3.71 12.63 6.78
N VAL A 12 3.66 13.77 6.12
CA VAL A 12 4.68 14.44 5.31
C VAL A 12 6.11 14.54 5.90
N GLY A 13 6.30 14.40 7.21
CA GLY A 13 7.60 14.59 7.85
C GLY A 13 8.63 13.46 7.66
N ASN A 14 8.19 12.22 7.37
CA ASN A 14 9.04 11.03 7.33
C ASN A 14 9.18 10.38 5.96
N THR A 15 8.62 10.98 4.92
CA THR A 15 8.56 10.35 3.59
C THR A 15 9.97 10.13 3.02
N ASP A 16 10.90 11.06 3.23
CA ASP A 16 12.25 10.96 2.66
C ASP A 16 13.04 9.81 3.31
N VAL A 17 13.03 9.72 4.64
CA VAL A 17 13.68 8.61 5.36
C VAL A 17 13.04 7.28 4.99
N ALA A 18 11.72 7.24 4.87
CA ALA A 18 11.00 6.03 4.47
C ALA A 18 11.35 5.59 3.04
N MET A 19 11.52 6.53 2.11
CA MET A 19 11.95 6.22 0.75
C MET A 19 13.39 5.65 0.72
N ALA A 20 14.30 6.25 1.49
CA ALA A 20 15.67 5.77 1.61
C ALA A 20 15.72 4.36 2.22
N LEU A 21 14.98 4.14 3.32
CA LEU A 21 14.92 2.83 3.98
C LEU A 21 14.27 1.77 3.08
N ALA A 22 13.16 2.07 2.46
CA ALA A 22 12.48 1.14 1.54
C ALA A 22 13.42 0.71 0.42
N ARG A 23 14.09 1.67 -0.22
CA ARG A 23 15.07 1.38 -1.28
C ARG A 23 16.23 0.54 -0.77
N GLY A 24 16.72 0.85 0.43
CA GLY A 24 17.82 0.09 1.07
C GLY A 24 17.48 -1.39 1.33
N VAL A 25 16.19 -1.71 1.55
CA VAL A 25 15.73 -3.11 1.70
C VAL A 25 15.17 -3.70 0.40
N GLY A 26 15.39 -3.04 -0.75
CA GLY A 26 15.01 -3.55 -2.07
C GLY A 26 13.56 -3.28 -2.48
N LEU A 27 12.87 -2.35 -1.82
CA LEU A 27 11.48 -1.95 -2.13
C LEU A 27 11.43 -0.55 -2.74
N ASP A 28 10.56 -0.35 -3.72
CA ASP A 28 10.26 0.97 -4.26
C ASP A 28 8.99 1.53 -3.60
N LEU A 29 9.14 2.61 -2.85
CA LEU A 29 8.04 3.30 -2.21
C LEU A 29 7.45 4.32 -3.19
N CYS A 30 6.18 4.13 -3.57
CA CYS A 30 5.43 5.00 -4.45
C CYS A 30 4.32 5.71 -3.67
N PRO A 31 4.58 6.84 -3.02
CA PRO A 31 3.59 7.52 -2.20
C PRO A 31 2.50 8.17 -3.06
N ARG A 32 1.29 8.31 -2.49
CA ARG A 32 0.26 9.13 -3.11
C ARG A 32 0.68 10.60 -3.07
N LEU A 33 0.68 11.23 -4.21
CA LEU A 33 0.95 12.66 -4.33
C LEU A 33 -0.34 13.43 -4.07
N LYS A 34 -0.32 14.25 -3.02
CA LYS A 34 -1.30 15.31 -2.75
C LYS A 34 -0.64 16.63 -3.10
N ASP A 35 -1.42 17.60 -3.55
CA ASP A 35 -0.96 18.96 -3.79
C ASP A 35 0.32 19.01 -4.65
N LEU A 36 0.15 18.69 -5.93
CA LEU A 36 1.27 18.60 -6.89
C LEU A 36 2.01 19.94 -7.05
N SER A 37 1.32 21.06 -6.87
CA SER A 37 1.89 22.41 -6.91
C SER A 37 2.98 22.64 -5.84
N ASP A 38 2.90 21.94 -4.72
CA ASP A 38 3.84 22.09 -3.60
C ASP A 38 5.02 21.12 -3.69
N ARG A 39 5.13 20.40 -4.80
CA ARG A 39 6.19 19.41 -4.98
C ARG A 39 7.40 20.03 -5.66
N HIS A 40 8.55 19.88 -5.00
CA HIS A 40 9.82 20.39 -5.49
C HIS A 40 10.74 19.25 -5.89
N LEU A 41 11.51 19.46 -6.96
CA LEU A 41 12.61 18.60 -7.36
C LEU A 41 13.87 19.02 -6.63
N PHE A 42 14.66 18.03 -6.22
CA PHE A 42 15.94 18.23 -5.56
C PHE A 42 17.05 17.77 -6.52
N VAL A 43 17.96 18.65 -6.84
CA VAL A 43 19.01 18.40 -7.83
C VAL A 43 20.36 18.37 -7.12
N PRO A 44 21.28 17.44 -7.45
CA PRO A 44 22.64 17.47 -6.89
C PRO A 44 23.35 18.79 -7.14
N ARG A 45 24.12 19.24 -6.16
CA ARG A 45 24.91 20.49 -6.29
C ARG A 45 25.85 20.38 -7.49
N GLY A 46 25.88 21.42 -8.32
CA GLY A 46 26.70 21.48 -9.53
C GLY A 46 26.01 20.95 -10.79
N SER A 47 24.78 20.46 -10.69
CA SER A 47 23.99 20.11 -11.88
C SER A 47 23.46 21.36 -12.59
N GLU A 48 23.50 21.36 -13.91
CA GLU A 48 22.84 22.40 -14.73
C GLU A 48 21.32 22.17 -14.71
N ILE A 49 20.56 23.18 -14.34
CA ILE A 49 19.11 23.14 -14.31
C ILE A 49 18.59 23.95 -15.51
N PRO A 50 17.84 23.31 -16.45
CA PRO A 50 17.20 24.02 -17.54
C PRO A 50 16.28 25.14 -17.02
N GLU A 51 16.18 26.26 -17.74
CA GLU A 51 15.44 27.46 -17.34
C GLU A 51 13.97 27.15 -16.99
N ASN A 52 13.34 26.32 -17.81
CA ASN A 52 11.94 25.90 -17.61
C ASN A 52 11.71 25.04 -16.37
N LEU A 53 12.75 24.45 -15.78
CA LEU A 53 12.65 23.63 -14.57
C LEU A 53 13.05 24.39 -13.31
N LYS A 54 13.62 25.57 -13.41
CA LYS A 54 14.07 26.38 -12.25
C LYS A 54 12.93 26.68 -11.28
N VAL A 55 11.70 26.83 -11.78
CA VAL A 55 10.50 27.10 -10.96
C VAL A 55 10.20 25.96 -9.97
N ILE A 56 10.49 24.71 -10.34
CA ILE A 56 10.19 23.51 -9.53
C ILE A 56 11.42 22.91 -8.86
N CYS A 57 12.64 23.37 -9.24
CA CYS A 57 13.91 22.93 -8.65
C CYS A 57 14.38 23.92 -7.60
N HIS A 58 13.86 23.80 -6.39
CA HIS A 58 14.12 24.81 -5.34
C HIS A 58 15.32 24.54 -4.45
N ALA A 59 15.87 23.34 -4.45
CA ALA A 59 16.94 22.99 -3.55
C ALA A 59 17.99 22.06 -4.16
N THR A 60 19.23 22.27 -3.75
CA THR A 60 20.34 21.42 -4.12
C THR A 60 20.59 20.37 -3.04
N LEU A 61 20.88 19.14 -3.47
CA LEU A 61 21.34 18.06 -2.61
C LEU A 61 22.87 18.14 -2.44
N ASP A 62 23.34 17.85 -1.23
CA ASP A 62 24.75 17.64 -0.99
C ASP A 62 25.07 16.13 -0.97
N PRO A 63 25.62 15.56 -2.05
CA PRO A 63 25.92 14.14 -2.13
C PRO A 63 27.08 13.74 -1.19
N CYS A 64 27.91 14.68 -0.75
CA CYS A 64 29.07 14.39 0.10
C CYS A 64 28.64 13.88 1.46
N ASN A 65 27.53 14.39 2.03
CA ASN A 65 27.04 13.90 3.31
C ASN A 65 26.53 12.45 3.20
N ALA A 66 25.77 12.14 2.15
CA ALA A 66 25.31 10.78 1.88
C ALA A 66 26.52 9.83 1.68
N ALA A 67 27.55 10.25 0.95
CA ALA A 67 28.75 9.45 0.74
C ALA A 67 29.51 9.17 2.05
N ARG A 68 29.64 10.15 2.94
CA ARG A 68 30.33 9.96 4.25
C ARG A 68 29.61 8.97 5.15
N GLN A 69 28.28 8.91 5.09
CA GLN A 69 27.44 8.04 5.93
C GLN A 69 27.01 6.76 5.21
N TRP A 70 27.57 6.48 4.03
CA TRP A 70 27.14 5.36 3.20
C TRP A 70 27.22 4.02 3.93
N ASP A 71 28.35 3.74 4.56
CA ASP A 71 28.56 2.47 5.27
C ASP A 71 27.57 2.31 6.44
N ALA A 72 27.34 3.39 7.18
CA ALA A 72 26.36 3.39 8.27
C ALA A 72 24.91 3.15 7.76
N MET A 73 24.55 3.74 6.61
CA MET A 73 23.27 3.47 5.97
C MET A 73 23.16 2.00 5.52
N VAL A 74 24.19 1.46 4.88
CA VAL A 74 24.21 0.05 4.42
C VAL A 74 24.06 -0.88 5.61
N HIS A 75 24.79 -0.65 6.71
CA HIS A 75 24.64 -1.43 7.93
C HIS A 75 23.23 -1.38 8.51
N LEU A 76 22.61 -0.20 8.53
CA LEU A 76 21.24 -0.03 8.98
C LEU A 76 20.25 -0.81 8.09
N PHE A 77 20.39 -0.70 6.76
CA PHE A 77 19.53 -1.39 5.80
C PHE A 77 19.70 -2.91 5.88
N ALA A 78 20.93 -3.39 5.98
CA ALA A 78 21.22 -4.81 6.16
C ALA A 78 20.62 -5.35 7.47
N SER A 79 20.69 -4.59 8.55
CA SER A 79 20.11 -4.94 9.85
C SER A 79 18.59 -5.10 9.78
N VAL A 80 17.90 -4.21 9.03
CA VAL A 80 16.46 -4.32 8.80
C VAL A 80 16.13 -5.47 7.86
N HIS A 81 16.89 -5.63 6.78
CA HIS A 81 16.67 -6.69 5.79
C HIS A 81 16.84 -8.08 6.40
N SER A 82 17.81 -8.26 7.29
CA SER A 82 18.07 -9.53 8.00
C SER A 82 17.15 -9.76 9.22
N GLY A 83 16.26 -8.82 9.54
CA GLY A 83 15.33 -8.93 10.67
C GLY A 83 15.96 -8.64 12.05
N HIS A 84 17.21 -8.19 12.13
CA HIS A 84 17.84 -7.80 13.39
C HIS A 84 17.26 -6.48 13.95
N SER A 85 16.74 -5.63 13.10
CA SER A 85 16.03 -4.40 13.47
C SER A 85 14.68 -4.33 12.80
N SER A 86 13.67 -3.83 13.55
CA SER A 86 12.35 -3.56 12.96
C SER A 86 12.38 -2.26 12.16
N ALA A 87 11.83 -2.28 10.93
CA ALA A 87 11.64 -1.07 10.13
C ALA A 87 10.79 -0.02 10.85
N ILE A 88 9.80 -0.45 11.66
CA ILE A 88 8.96 0.45 12.48
C ILE A 88 9.80 1.16 13.51
N THR A 89 10.68 0.45 14.22
CA THR A 89 11.59 1.04 15.22
C THR A 89 12.55 2.03 14.59
N VAL A 90 13.12 1.70 13.42
CA VAL A 90 14.00 2.61 12.68
C VAL A 90 13.26 3.86 12.25
N LEU A 91 12.05 3.73 11.66
CA LEU A 91 11.25 4.87 11.25
C LEU A 91 10.79 5.73 12.44
N ALA A 92 10.46 5.12 13.57
CA ALA A 92 10.10 5.86 14.79
C ALA A 92 11.30 6.66 15.33
N ARG A 93 12.50 6.05 15.36
CA ARG A 93 13.72 6.73 15.82
C ARG A 93 14.11 7.91 14.94
N TYR A 94 14.07 7.73 13.62
CA TYR A 94 14.44 8.76 12.64
C TYR A 94 13.26 9.62 12.17
N GLY A 95 12.07 9.45 12.80
CA GLY A 95 10.85 10.12 12.33
C GLY A 95 10.64 11.54 12.75
N SER A 96 11.06 11.95 13.95
CA SER A 96 10.70 13.27 14.47
C SER A 96 11.78 13.94 15.32
N ALA A 97 12.73 13.20 15.86
CA ALA A 97 13.66 13.70 16.88
C ALA A 97 15.14 13.70 16.44
N ALA A 98 15.45 13.24 15.25
CA ALA A 98 16.83 12.97 14.84
C ALA A 98 17.50 14.13 14.09
N ARG A 99 16.96 15.36 14.18
CA ARG A 99 17.60 16.53 13.58
C ARG A 99 18.99 16.71 14.21
N GLY A 100 20.03 16.79 13.35
CA GLY A 100 21.42 16.86 13.78
C GLY A 100 22.13 15.50 13.85
N ASP A 101 21.45 14.37 13.69
CA ASP A 101 22.07 13.06 13.49
C ASP A 101 22.61 12.97 12.06
N PRO A 102 23.93 12.75 11.84
CA PRO A 102 24.50 12.68 10.49
C PRO A 102 23.90 11.60 9.62
N LEU A 103 23.52 10.46 10.19
CA LEU A 103 22.88 9.36 9.47
C LEU A 103 21.46 9.72 9.03
N TYR A 104 20.69 10.39 9.92
CA TYR A 104 19.37 10.92 9.55
C TYR A 104 19.46 11.89 8.38
N GLU A 105 20.37 12.87 8.47
CA GLU A 105 20.57 13.87 7.41
C GLU A 105 20.96 13.19 6.07
N ALA A 106 21.82 12.18 6.11
CA ALA A 106 22.20 11.41 4.93
C ALA A 106 21.00 10.67 4.33
N MET A 107 20.19 9.98 5.14
CA MET A 107 18.97 9.31 4.68
C MET A 107 17.97 10.29 4.08
N VAL A 108 17.81 11.49 4.66
CA VAL A 108 16.96 12.55 4.10
C VAL A 108 17.46 12.99 2.72
N GLN A 109 18.78 13.16 2.53
CA GLN A 109 19.35 13.51 1.22
C GLN A 109 19.07 12.45 0.17
N VAL A 110 19.30 11.18 0.49
CA VAL A 110 19.02 10.04 -0.39
C VAL A 110 17.51 9.96 -0.69
N GLY A 111 16.66 10.10 0.32
CA GLY A 111 15.22 10.07 0.16
C GLY A 111 14.69 11.20 -0.74
N LYS A 112 15.22 12.41 -0.62
CA LYS A 112 14.90 13.54 -1.50
C LYS A 112 15.27 13.26 -2.95
N LEU A 113 16.43 12.64 -3.18
CA LEU A 113 16.85 12.21 -4.52
C LEU A 113 15.88 11.17 -5.09
N LEU A 114 15.58 10.12 -4.32
CA LEU A 114 14.62 9.08 -4.74
C LEU A 114 13.23 9.64 -5.00
N ARG A 115 12.77 10.58 -4.17
CA ARG A 115 11.52 11.30 -4.41
C ARG A 115 11.55 12.10 -5.70
N THR A 116 12.65 12.72 -6.03
CA THR A 116 12.81 13.45 -7.28
C THR A 116 12.73 12.50 -8.48
N VAL A 117 13.43 11.36 -8.44
CA VAL A 117 13.32 10.33 -9.49
C VAL A 117 11.87 9.85 -9.64
N PHE A 118 11.20 9.54 -8.52
CA PHE A 118 9.79 9.16 -8.55
C PHE A 118 8.88 10.23 -9.15
N LEU A 119 9.11 11.51 -8.82
CA LEU A 119 8.34 12.62 -9.42
C LEU A 119 8.59 12.73 -10.92
N CYS A 120 9.82 12.58 -11.39
CA CYS A 120 10.13 12.55 -12.80
C CYS A 120 9.39 11.43 -13.53
N ASP A 121 9.44 10.22 -13.00
CA ASP A 121 8.69 9.08 -13.57
C ASP A 121 7.18 9.33 -13.56
N TYR A 122 6.65 9.88 -12.47
CA TYR A 122 5.23 10.20 -12.36
C TYR A 122 4.77 11.23 -13.40
N PHE A 123 5.58 12.25 -13.70
CA PHE A 123 5.22 13.28 -14.67
C PHE A 123 5.43 12.82 -16.12
N LEU A 124 6.49 12.08 -16.38
CA LEU A 124 6.87 11.69 -17.74
C LEU A 124 6.14 10.44 -18.22
N ASN A 125 5.80 9.50 -17.33
CA ASN A 125 5.22 8.22 -17.69
C ASN A 125 3.74 8.15 -17.33
N GLU A 126 2.87 8.40 -18.29
CA GLU A 126 1.41 8.37 -18.09
C GLU A 126 0.91 6.96 -17.72
N ALA A 127 1.48 5.93 -18.31
CA ALA A 127 1.08 4.54 -18.03
C ALA A 127 1.40 4.17 -16.57
N PHE A 128 2.60 4.53 -16.10
CA PHE A 128 3.00 4.35 -14.70
C PHE A 128 2.06 5.11 -13.75
N ARG A 129 1.80 6.39 -14.05
CA ARG A 129 0.89 7.22 -13.24
C ARG A 129 -0.51 6.63 -13.14
N ARG A 130 -1.08 6.17 -14.25
CA ARG A 130 -2.41 5.54 -14.29
C ARG A 130 -2.46 4.26 -13.47
N GLU A 131 -1.42 3.41 -13.61
CA GLU A 131 -1.35 2.16 -12.85
C GLU A 131 -1.19 2.42 -11.36
N LEU A 132 -0.30 3.34 -10.98
CA LEU A 132 -0.11 3.75 -9.59
C LEU A 132 -1.42 4.25 -8.96
N LEU A 133 -2.12 5.16 -9.63
CA LEU A 133 -3.40 5.69 -9.14
C LEU A 133 -4.45 4.58 -9.02
N ARG A 134 -4.46 3.62 -9.94
CA ARG A 134 -5.37 2.47 -9.88
C ARG A 134 -5.11 1.61 -8.64
N VAL A 135 -3.84 1.31 -8.34
CA VAL A 135 -3.44 0.52 -7.17
C VAL A 135 -3.78 1.27 -5.88
N LEU A 136 -3.44 2.56 -5.80
CA LEU A 136 -3.73 3.40 -4.64
C LEU A 136 -5.24 3.52 -4.37
N ASN A 137 -6.05 3.72 -5.40
CA ASN A 137 -7.50 3.78 -5.26
C ASN A 137 -8.10 2.45 -4.77
N ARG A 138 -7.53 1.32 -5.17
CA ARG A 138 -7.94 0.00 -4.63
C ARG A 138 -7.63 -0.11 -3.14
N GLY A 139 -6.44 0.30 -2.72
CA GLY A 139 -6.06 0.34 -1.31
C GLY A 139 -6.98 1.24 -0.48
N GLU A 140 -7.32 2.42 -0.99
CA GLU A 140 -8.28 3.31 -0.33
C GLU A 140 -9.69 2.73 -0.24
N ALA A 141 -10.15 2.03 -1.27
CA ALA A 141 -11.44 1.36 -1.25
C ALA A 141 -11.49 0.25 -0.18
N VAL A 142 -10.41 -0.54 -0.02
CA VAL A 142 -10.30 -1.53 1.06
C VAL A 142 -10.25 -0.86 2.43
N ASN A 143 -9.52 0.24 2.59
CA ASN A 143 -9.50 0.99 3.84
C ASN A 143 -10.86 1.61 4.17
N ALA A 144 -11.61 2.07 3.17
CA ALA A 144 -12.98 2.55 3.35
C ALA A 144 -13.91 1.42 3.82
N LEU A 145 -13.79 0.22 3.24
CA LEU A 145 -14.51 -0.97 3.66
C LEU A 145 -14.18 -1.34 5.12
N LYS A 146 -12.89 -1.37 5.49
CA LYS A 146 -12.47 -1.63 6.89
C LYS A 146 -13.08 -0.63 7.86
N ARG A 147 -13.10 0.66 7.51
CA ARG A 147 -13.77 1.70 8.33
C ARG A 147 -15.27 1.49 8.45
N ALA A 148 -15.93 1.05 7.39
CA ALA A 148 -17.36 0.75 7.41
C ALA A 148 -17.67 -0.47 8.31
N ILE A 149 -16.86 -1.51 8.26
CA ILE A 149 -17.00 -2.71 9.12
C ILE A 149 -16.78 -2.35 10.59
N TYR A 150 -15.76 -1.57 10.89
CA TYR A 150 -15.40 -1.24 12.27
C TYR A 150 -16.43 -0.36 12.98
N VAL A 151 -17.32 0.32 12.23
CA VAL A 151 -18.42 1.18 12.78
C VAL A 151 -17.92 2.18 13.82
N GLY A 152 -16.67 2.58 13.76
CA GLY A 152 -16.04 3.49 14.71
C GLY A 152 -14.92 4.29 14.09
N ARG A 153 -14.28 5.10 14.90
CA ARG A 153 -13.08 5.83 14.49
C ARG A 153 -11.88 4.90 14.68
N VAL A 154 -11.40 4.28 13.61
CA VAL A 154 -10.17 3.46 13.64
C VAL A 154 -8.98 4.26 14.20
N ALA A 155 -8.95 5.57 13.95
CA ALA A 155 -7.92 6.46 14.49
C ALA A 155 -8.02 6.71 16.00
N SER A 156 -9.17 6.43 16.63
CA SER A 156 -9.37 6.58 18.07
C SER A 156 -9.20 5.28 18.85
N TYR A 157 -8.88 4.19 18.16
CA TYR A 157 -8.56 2.93 18.81
C TYR A 157 -7.16 3.04 19.41
N GLN A 158 -7.14 3.55 20.63
CA GLN A 158 -5.96 3.55 21.49
C GLN A 158 -5.96 2.25 22.30
N ALA A 159 -5.68 1.14 21.63
CA ALA A 159 -5.35 -0.08 22.37
C ALA A 159 -4.10 0.20 23.20
N LYS A 160 -4.18 -0.08 24.47
CA LYS A 160 -3.07 0.09 25.39
C LYS A 160 -1.94 -0.91 25.14
N GLN A 161 -2.22 -1.96 24.36
CA GLN A 161 -1.27 -3.04 24.07
C GLN A 161 -1.16 -3.27 22.56
N HIS A 162 0.06 -3.47 22.08
CA HIS A 162 0.35 -3.72 20.67
C HIS A 162 -0.33 -4.98 20.14
N GLU A 163 -0.43 -6.01 20.94
CA GLU A 163 -1.07 -7.30 20.60
C GLU A 163 -2.57 -7.14 20.32
N GLU A 164 -3.28 -6.31 21.11
CA GLU A 164 -4.70 -6.01 20.88
C GLU A 164 -4.90 -5.25 19.54
N MET A 165 -4.02 -4.31 19.25
CA MET A 165 -4.06 -3.58 17.97
C MET A 165 -3.86 -4.52 16.78
N GLN A 166 -2.93 -5.46 16.90
CA GLN A 166 -2.67 -6.45 15.87
C GLN A 166 -3.89 -7.36 15.67
N ALA A 167 -4.45 -7.89 16.76
CA ALA A 167 -5.63 -8.76 16.71
C ALA A 167 -6.83 -8.05 16.03
N VAL A 168 -7.07 -6.78 16.35
CA VAL A 168 -8.13 -5.99 15.68
C VAL A 168 -7.83 -5.77 14.20
N ALA A 169 -6.58 -5.46 13.84
CA ALA A 169 -6.18 -5.26 12.45
C ALA A 169 -6.35 -6.54 11.62
N ASP A 170 -6.01 -7.70 12.21
CA ASP A 170 -6.15 -9.01 11.58
C ASP A 170 -7.63 -9.40 11.42
N ALA A 171 -8.44 -9.20 12.46
CA ALA A 171 -9.87 -9.42 12.40
C ALA A 171 -10.56 -8.54 11.36
N LEU A 172 -10.22 -7.26 11.29
CA LEU A 172 -10.73 -6.34 10.26
C LEU A 172 -10.30 -6.77 8.85
N SER A 173 -9.08 -7.27 8.71
CA SER A 173 -8.58 -7.77 7.42
C SER A 173 -9.33 -9.01 6.99
N LEU A 174 -9.58 -9.94 7.91
CA LEU A 174 -10.38 -11.15 7.65
C LEU A 174 -11.80 -10.79 7.24
N LEU A 175 -12.49 -9.93 8.00
CA LEU A 175 -13.85 -9.50 7.68
C LEU A 175 -13.93 -8.76 6.34
N ALA A 176 -12.98 -7.88 6.05
CA ALA A 176 -12.93 -7.19 4.75
C ALA A 176 -12.74 -8.20 3.61
N ASN A 177 -11.89 -9.21 3.77
CA ASN A 177 -11.69 -10.26 2.78
C ASN A 177 -12.96 -11.10 2.58
N LEU A 178 -13.70 -11.42 3.64
CA LEU A 178 -14.97 -12.13 3.56
C LEU A 178 -16.03 -11.32 2.77
N VAL A 179 -16.15 -10.03 3.04
CA VAL A 179 -17.06 -9.14 2.29
C VAL A 179 -16.66 -9.06 0.82
N MET A 180 -15.37 -8.90 0.53
CA MET A 180 -14.89 -8.86 -0.85
C MET A 180 -15.11 -10.18 -1.58
N ALA A 181 -14.87 -11.32 -0.94
CA ALA A 181 -15.14 -12.65 -1.49
C ALA A 181 -16.64 -12.82 -1.80
N TRP A 182 -17.48 -12.49 -0.85
CA TRP A 182 -18.95 -12.54 -1.04
C TRP A 182 -19.40 -11.69 -2.22
N ASN A 183 -18.96 -10.43 -2.29
CA ASN A 183 -19.29 -9.54 -3.39
C ASN A 183 -18.80 -10.09 -4.73
N THR A 184 -17.57 -10.62 -4.77
CA THR A 184 -16.99 -11.21 -5.97
C THR A 184 -17.84 -12.39 -6.47
N MET A 185 -18.25 -13.28 -5.57
CA MET A 185 -19.13 -14.40 -5.89
C MET A 185 -20.50 -13.94 -6.44
N LYS A 186 -21.09 -12.91 -5.81
CA LYS A 186 -22.35 -12.33 -6.28
C LYS A 186 -22.20 -11.68 -7.65
N MET A 187 -21.13 -10.93 -7.87
CA MET A 187 -20.83 -10.34 -9.19
C MET A 187 -20.63 -11.41 -10.25
N GLN A 188 -19.87 -12.46 -9.94
CA GLN A 188 -19.68 -13.58 -10.86
C GLN A 188 -21.01 -14.24 -11.22
N SER A 189 -21.85 -14.53 -10.24
CA SER A 189 -23.19 -15.11 -10.48
C SER A 189 -24.08 -14.22 -11.37
N VAL A 190 -23.95 -12.89 -11.26
CA VAL A 190 -24.67 -11.95 -12.13
C VAL A 190 -24.12 -11.97 -13.54
N LEU A 191 -22.80 -11.98 -13.70
CA LEU A 191 -22.12 -12.05 -14.99
C LEU A 191 -22.45 -13.35 -15.73
N ASP A 192 -22.44 -14.48 -15.03
CA ASP A 192 -22.76 -15.78 -15.60
C ASP A 192 -24.21 -15.81 -16.11
N ARG A 193 -25.16 -15.30 -15.31
CA ARG A 193 -26.56 -15.17 -15.74
C ARG A 193 -26.75 -14.23 -16.91
N TRP A 194 -25.99 -13.14 -16.94
CA TRP A 194 -26.03 -12.19 -18.05
C TRP A 194 -25.52 -12.82 -19.32
N ASN A 195 -24.35 -13.47 -19.27
CA ASN A 195 -23.73 -14.13 -20.42
C ASN A 195 -24.58 -15.28 -20.97
N THR A 196 -25.33 -15.98 -20.09
CA THR A 196 -26.26 -17.04 -20.50
C THR A 196 -27.50 -16.51 -21.19
N ARG A 197 -28.01 -15.34 -20.76
CA ARG A 197 -29.28 -14.78 -21.30
C ARG A 197 -29.07 -13.88 -22.51
N ARG A 198 -27.88 -13.37 -22.74
CA ARG A 198 -27.55 -12.44 -23.81
C ARG A 198 -26.44 -13.02 -24.67
N SER A 199 -26.56 -12.83 -25.98
CA SER A 199 -25.54 -13.26 -26.95
C SER A 199 -24.26 -12.46 -26.88
N THR A 200 -24.22 -11.36 -26.09
CA THR A 200 -23.06 -10.47 -25.97
C THR A 200 -22.54 -10.50 -24.56
N ALA A 201 -21.28 -10.95 -24.39
CA ALA A 201 -20.60 -10.94 -23.12
C ALA A 201 -20.31 -9.50 -22.62
N VAL A 202 -20.29 -9.32 -21.29
CA VAL A 202 -19.93 -8.04 -20.70
C VAL A 202 -18.47 -7.72 -21.01
N PRO A 203 -18.15 -6.55 -21.60
CA PRO A 203 -16.78 -6.22 -21.94
C PRO A 203 -15.86 -6.21 -20.72
N PRO A 204 -14.63 -6.81 -20.79
CA PRO A 204 -13.69 -6.87 -19.66
C PRO A 204 -13.38 -5.51 -19.03
N ARG A 205 -13.37 -4.43 -19.85
CA ARG A 205 -13.17 -3.05 -19.39
C ARG A 205 -14.24 -2.57 -18.40
N LEU A 206 -15.46 -3.08 -18.49
CA LEU A 206 -16.55 -2.76 -17.59
C LEU A 206 -16.45 -3.57 -16.30
N ILE A 207 -16.09 -4.85 -16.40
CA ILE A 207 -15.85 -5.72 -15.25
C ILE A 207 -14.73 -5.14 -14.38
N GLY A 208 -13.65 -4.63 -14.99
CA GLY A 208 -12.54 -4.01 -14.28
C GLY A 208 -12.88 -2.70 -13.52
N ARG A 209 -14.07 -2.12 -13.75
CA ARG A 209 -14.57 -0.94 -13.04
C ARG A 209 -15.42 -1.28 -11.81
N ILE A 210 -15.81 -2.53 -11.66
CA ILE A 210 -16.61 -2.97 -10.51
C ILE A 210 -15.65 -3.31 -9.37
N ALA A 211 -15.88 -2.70 -8.20
CA ALA A 211 -15.06 -2.96 -7.02
C ALA A 211 -15.82 -3.85 -6.03
N PRO A 212 -15.23 -4.94 -5.53
CA PRO A 212 -15.86 -5.84 -4.56
C PRO A 212 -15.94 -5.26 -3.15
N THR A 213 -15.55 -4.01 -2.96
CA THR A 213 -15.49 -3.32 -1.66
C THR A 213 -16.80 -2.62 -1.27
N ARG A 214 -17.86 -2.83 -2.03
CA ARG A 214 -19.18 -2.24 -1.78
C ARG A 214 -19.86 -2.87 -0.59
N THR A 215 -20.56 -2.05 0.20
CA THR A 215 -21.28 -2.47 1.41
C THR A 215 -22.80 -2.41 1.27
N GLU A 216 -23.29 -1.93 0.12
CA GLU A 216 -24.72 -1.84 -0.15
C GLU A 216 -25.35 -3.25 -0.16
N GLY A 217 -26.37 -3.42 0.64
CA GLY A 217 -27.07 -4.72 0.79
C GLY A 217 -26.40 -5.71 1.76
N ILE A 218 -25.34 -5.30 2.47
CA ILE A 218 -24.72 -6.08 3.54
C ILE A 218 -25.04 -5.42 4.89
N ASN A 219 -25.66 -6.16 5.79
CA ASN A 219 -25.86 -5.70 7.15
C ASN A 219 -24.57 -5.89 7.97
N LEU A 220 -23.74 -4.86 8.02
CA LEU A 220 -22.46 -4.90 8.76
C LEU A 220 -22.62 -4.97 10.30
N ARG A 221 -23.84 -4.78 10.80
CA ARG A 221 -24.15 -4.85 12.24
C ARG A 221 -24.90 -6.11 12.61
N GLY A 222 -25.18 -6.97 11.64
CA GLY A 222 -25.91 -8.23 11.84
C GLY A 222 -24.98 -9.39 12.20
N VAL A 223 -25.63 -10.51 12.51
CA VAL A 223 -24.95 -11.80 12.63
C VAL A 223 -24.81 -12.42 11.24
N PHE A 224 -23.59 -12.77 10.86
CA PHE A 224 -23.32 -13.48 9.62
C PHE A 224 -23.39 -14.97 9.86
N THR A 225 -24.32 -15.64 9.19
CA THR A 225 -24.41 -17.10 9.17
C THR A 225 -23.94 -17.60 7.82
N PHE A 226 -22.91 -18.43 7.82
CA PHE A 226 -22.37 -19.04 6.60
C PHE A 226 -22.78 -20.53 6.55
N PRO A 227 -23.86 -20.89 5.84
CA PRO A 227 -24.20 -22.29 5.61
C PRO A 227 -23.23 -22.88 4.58
N ILE A 228 -22.04 -23.24 5.04
CA ILE A 228 -20.89 -23.69 4.22
C ILE A 228 -21.30 -24.85 3.30
N GLU A 229 -22.07 -25.81 3.81
CA GLU A 229 -22.54 -26.97 3.04
C GLU A 229 -23.38 -26.61 1.81
N GLN A 230 -24.27 -25.62 1.94
CA GLN A 230 -25.08 -25.14 0.82
C GLN A 230 -24.28 -24.40 -0.23
N TYR A 231 -23.19 -23.72 0.18
CA TYR A 231 -22.31 -23.00 -0.72
C TYR A 231 -21.31 -23.91 -1.41
N GLN A 232 -20.77 -24.92 -0.73
CA GLN A 232 -19.91 -25.93 -1.34
C GLN A 232 -20.62 -26.66 -2.48
N ALA A 233 -21.88 -27.06 -2.29
CA ALA A 233 -22.68 -27.69 -3.33
C ALA A 233 -22.96 -26.79 -4.54
N ARG A 234 -23.00 -25.46 -4.36
CA ARG A 234 -23.28 -24.49 -5.42
C ARG A 234 -22.04 -23.95 -6.14
N LEU A 235 -20.90 -23.88 -5.44
CA LEU A 235 -19.69 -23.23 -5.93
C LEU A 235 -18.65 -24.20 -6.47
N LEU A 236 -18.70 -25.45 -6.05
CA LEU A 236 -17.74 -26.48 -6.42
C LEU A 236 -18.42 -27.74 -7.00
N PRO A 237 -19.27 -27.59 -8.00
CA PRO A 237 -19.89 -28.78 -8.60
C PRO A 237 -18.89 -29.71 -9.33
N SER A 238 -17.62 -29.30 -9.46
CA SER A 238 -16.60 -30.00 -10.24
C SER A 238 -15.31 -30.35 -9.48
N LEU A 239 -15.21 -30.02 -8.19
CA LEU A 239 -14.07 -30.49 -7.41
C LEU A 239 -14.37 -31.91 -6.88
N PRO A 240 -13.54 -32.92 -7.21
CA PRO A 240 -13.69 -34.24 -6.61
C PRO A 240 -13.56 -34.14 -5.10
N ALA A 241 -14.46 -34.83 -4.40
CA ALA A 241 -14.45 -34.89 -2.95
C ALA A 241 -13.05 -35.29 -2.45
N GLY A 242 -12.29 -34.27 -2.00
CA GLY A 242 -10.97 -34.49 -1.42
C GLY A 242 -11.12 -35.34 -0.18
N LYS A 243 -10.47 -36.48 -0.15
CA LYS A 243 -10.39 -37.35 1.02
C LYS A 243 -9.94 -36.50 2.22
N SER A 244 -10.84 -36.32 3.18
CA SER A 244 -10.55 -35.75 4.47
C SER A 244 -9.38 -36.53 5.09
N ARG A 245 -8.18 -35.94 5.10
CA ARG A 245 -7.12 -36.42 5.98
C ARG A 245 -7.49 -35.94 7.37
N ALA A 246 -8.00 -36.85 8.16
CA ALA A 246 -8.10 -36.69 9.60
C ALA A 246 -6.71 -36.35 10.16
N PHE A 247 -6.56 -35.15 10.72
CA PHE A 247 -5.45 -34.87 11.63
C PHE A 247 -5.77 -35.58 12.94
N GLY A 248 -5.25 -36.80 13.08
CA GLY A 248 -5.21 -37.54 14.33
C GLY A 248 -3.78 -37.49 14.87
N GLY A 249 -3.67 -37.26 16.18
CA GLY A 249 -2.44 -37.37 16.93
C GLY A 249 -1.86 -36.06 17.41
#